data_39c3e89a97d18710e428ee766d4b75d5
#
_entry.id   39c3e89a97d18710e428ee766d4b75d5
#
_cell.length_a   1.000
_cell.length_b   1.000
_cell.length_c   1.000
_cell.angle_alpha   90.00
_cell.angle_beta   90.00
_cell.angle_gamma   90.00
#
_symmetry.space_group_name_H-M   'P 1'
#
loop_
_entity.id
_entity.type
_entity.pdbx_description
1 polymer ?
#
loop_
_entity_poly.entity_id
_entity_poly.type
_entity_poly.pdbx_seq_one_letter_code
_entity_poly.pdbx_strand_id
1 'polypeptide(L)'
;MLLKSPLNRIGGKYYLTGWITQYIPEHTCYVEPFCGAGHLLFAKPPSPVEVISDIAGHLINFFRVIQHPEKRQTLIERLNYMPYSRQLWQEIRKNWKQGNISQDEIERVSWWYYLNSTCFGGDFQYGGFKIPSVTGRNPMKSFRNAITGMNTVAERLRNGCIENLPYAECINHSRVVINPQVSQSLKRLNAFIPILRQ
;
A
#
# COMPACT_ATOMS: atom_id res chain seq x y z
N MET A 1 6.00 9.06 -17.18
CA MET A 1 5.56 7.67 -16.92
C MET A 1 4.94 7.63 -15.52
N LEU A 2 3.71 7.16 -15.37
CA LEU A 2 3.06 7.09 -14.05
C LEU A 2 3.78 6.06 -13.19
N LEU A 3 4.10 6.43 -11.95
CA LEU A 3 4.73 5.52 -10.99
C LEU A 3 3.70 4.47 -10.54
N LYS A 4 4.12 3.21 -10.53
CA LYS A 4 3.29 2.10 -10.05
C LYS A 4 3.56 1.82 -8.58
N SER A 5 2.50 1.57 -7.82
CA SER A 5 2.65 1.06 -6.46
C SER A 5 3.38 -0.29 -6.46
N PRO A 6 4.27 -0.53 -5.50
CA PRO A 6 4.91 -1.84 -5.31
C PRO A 6 3.98 -2.86 -4.66
N LEU A 7 2.78 -2.45 -4.24
CA LEU A 7 1.83 -3.26 -3.51
C LEU A 7 0.68 -3.76 -4.38
N ASN A 8 0.24 -4.98 -4.12
CA ASN A 8 -1.00 -5.55 -4.64
C ASN A 8 -2.08 -5.45 -3.56
N ARG A 9 -3.28 -4.96 -3.91
CA ARG A 9 -4.42 -4.92 -2.98
C ARG A 9 -5.72 -5.15 -3.72
N ILE A 10 -6.56 -6.04 -3.19
CA ILE A 10 -7.94 -6.21 -3.66
C ILE A 10 -8.69 -4.89 -3.43
N GLY A 11 -9.48 -4.46 -4.41
CA GLY A 11 -10.17 -3.16 -4.36
C GLY A 11 -9.24 -1.96 -4.61
N GLY A 12 -7.97 -2.20 -4.98
CA GLY A 12 -7.03 -1.15 -5.37
C GLY A 12 -7.53 -0.34 -6.57
N LYS A 13 -7.37 0.97 -6.49
CA LYS A 13 -7.89 1.92 -7.50
C LYS A 13 -7.04 1.99 -8.78
N TYR A 14 -6.14 1.02 -9.04
CA TYR A 14 -5.18 1.08 -10.15
C TYR A 14 -5.85 1.39 -11.51
N TYR A 15 -6.93 0.68 -11.84
CA TYR A 15 -7.65 0.90 -13.10
C TYR A 15 -8.48 2.17 -13.13
N LEU A 16 -8.76 2.76 -11.97
CA LEU A 16 -9.56 3.97 -11.82
C LEU A 16 -8.70 5.23 -11.66
N THR A 17 -7.39 5.10 -11.49
CA THR A 17 -6.50 6.25 -11.21
C THR A 17 -6.59 7.32 -12.29
N GLY A 18 -6.53 6.94 -13.57
CA GLY A 18 -6.62 7.86 -14.69
C GLY A 18 -7.95 8.60 -14.76
N TRP A 19 -9.03 7.98 -14.31
CA TRP A 19 -10.34 8.62 -14.23
C TRP A 19 -10.43 9.51 -12.98
N ILE A 20 -10.07 9.02 -11.81
CA ILE A 20 -10.20 9.77 -10.55
C ILE A 20 -9.30 11.02 -10.56
N THR A 21 -8.08 10.92 -11.10
CA THR A 21 -7.14 12.06 -11.12
C THR A 21 -7.66 13.26 -11.89
N GLN A 22 -8.56 13.07 -12.85
CA GLN A 22 -9.19 14.17 -13.61
C GLN A 22 -10.14 15.03 -12.75
N TYR A 23 -10.62 14.49 -11.62
CA TYR A 23 -11.54 15.17 -10.70
C TYR A 23 -10.85 15.75 -9.47
N ILE A 24 -9.53 15.59 -9.36
CA ILE A 24 -8.75 16.20 -8.27
C ILE A 24 -8.56 17.70 -8.61
N PRO A 25 -9.15 18.62 -7.84
CA PRO A 25 -8.98 20.06 -8.11
C PRO A 25 -7.55 20.50 -7.81
N GLU A 26 -7.18 21.71 -8.26
CA GLU A 26 -5.94 22.35 -7.81
C GLU A 26 -5.90 22.45 -6.28
N HIS A 27 -4.78 22.10 -5.69
CA HIS A 27 -4.62 22.04 -4.24
C HIS A 27 -3.15 22.19 -3.84
N THR A 28 -2.93 22.73 -2.66
CA THR A 28 -1.62 22.80 -2.01
C THR A 28 -1.39 21.61 -1.06
N CYS A 29 -2.48 21.07 -0.52
CA CYS A 29 -2.45 19.94 0.40
C CYS A 29 -3.32 18.79 -0.14
N TYR A 30 -2.71 17.62 -0.31
CA TYR A 30 -3.39 16.38 -0.69
C TYR A 30 -3.42 15.42 0.49
N VAL A 31 -4.60 14.93 0.84
CA VAL A 31 -4.78 13.97 1.93
C VAL A 31 -5.52 12.75 1.43
N GLU A 32 -4.92 11.57 1.61
CA GLU A 32 -5.51 10.28 1.23
C GLU A 32 -5.69 9.41 2.49
N PRO A 33 -6.85 9.52 3.21
CA PRO A 33 -7.08 8.83 4.48
C PRO A 33 -7.39 7.34 4.35
N PHE A 34 -7.55 6.84 3.14
CA PHE A 34 -7.70 5.43 2.77
C PHE A 34 -6.72 5.09 1.65
N CYS A 35 -5.43 5.31 1.92
CA CYS A 35 -4.41 5.23 0.87
C CYS A 35 -4.25 3.83 0.29
N GLY A 36 -4.49 2.78 1.07
CA GLY A 36 -4.28 1.43 0.61
C GLY A 36 -2.92 1.25 -0.05
N ALA A 37 -2.89 0.76 -1.29
CA ALA A 37 -1.64 0.62 -2.05
C ALA A 37 -1.06 1.96 -2.57
N GLY A 38 -1.66 3.12 -2.28
CA GLY A 38 -1.17 4.44 -2.69
C GLY A 38 -1.31 4.73 -4.19
N HIS A 39 -2.18 4.03 -4.89
CA HIS A 39 -2.28 4.16 -6.36
C HIS A 39 -2.57 5.58 -6.83
N LEU A 40 -3.41 6.35 -6.12
CA LEU A 40 -3.71 7.73 -6.49
C LEU A 40 -2.52 8.65 -6.22
N LEU A 41 -1.88 8.53 -5.05
CA LEU A 41 -0.66 9.27 -4.73
C LEU A 41 0.41 9.10 -5.81
N PHE A 42 0.66 7.85 -6.24
CA PHE A 42 1.70 7.53 -7.21
C PHE A 42 1.31 7.92 -8.66
N ALA A 43 0.03 8.08 -8.95
CA ALA A 43 -0.45 8.43 -10.28
C ALA A 43 -0.57 9.95 -10.51
N LYS A 44 -0.79 10.75 -9.45
CA LYS A 44 -0.91 12.20 -9.56
C LYS A 44 0.46 12.91 -9.51
N PRO A 45 0.57 14.12 -10.04
CA PRO A 45 1.72 14.98 -9.78
C PRO A 45 1.90 15.24 -8.27
N PRO A 46 3.13 15.45 -7.77
CA PRO A 46 3.35 15.84 -6.38
C PRO A 46 2.64 17.15 -6.02
N SER A 47 2.13 17.23 -4.79
CA SER A 47 1.61 18.46 -4.19
C SER A 47 2.62 19.00 -3.18
N PRO A 48 2.59 20.29 -2.85
CA PRO A 48 3.48 20.86 -1.83
C PRO A 48 3.40 20.16 -0.49
N VAL A 49 2.21 19.73 -0.06
CA VAL A 49 1.97 18.94 1.14
C VAL A 49 1.17 17.69 0.77
N GLU A 50 1.62 16.54 1.20
CA GLU A 50 0.95 15.27 0.98
C GLU A 50 0.90 14.44 2.25
N VAL A 51 -0.29 13.94 2.58
CA VAL A 51 -0.53 13.08 3.73
C VAL A 51 -1.23 11.81 3.24
N ILE A 52 -0.68 10.66 3.57
CA ILE A 52 -1.33 9.36 3.35
C ILE A 52 -1.59 8.68 4.68
N SER A 53 -2.75 8.09 4.82
CA SER A 53 -3.12 7.32 6.00
C SER A 53 -3.89 6.07 5.61
N ASP A 54 -3.76 5.04 6.42
CA ASP A 54 -4.61 3.85 6.39
C ASP A 54 -4.66 3.24 7.79
N ILE A 55 -5.76 2.59 8.13
CA ILE A 55 -5.87 1.88 9.41
C ILE A 55 -5.06 0.58 9.43
N ALA A 56 -4.66 0.06 8.26
CA ALA A 56 -3.88 -1.16 8.13
C ALA A 56 -2.40 -0.93 8.54
N GLY A 57 -2.08 -1.15 9.82
CA GLY A 57 -0.77 -0.85 10.39
C GLY A 57 0.41 -1.49 9.67
N HIS A 58 0.31 -2.73 9.20
CA HIS A 58 1.40 -3.39 8.45
C HIS A 58 1.66 -2.74 7.09
N LEU A 59 0.63 -2.25 6.43
CA LEU A 59 0.73 -1.51 5.17
C LEU A 59 1.43 -0.16 5.39
N ILE A 60 1.02 0.56 6.42
CA ILE A 60 1.65 1.84 6.78
C ILE A 60 3.09 1.64 7.22
N ASN A 61 3.38 0.58 7.99
CA ASN A 61 4.76 0.27 8.38
C ASN A 61 5.64 -0.01 7.16
N PHE A 62 5.12 -0.70 6.14
CA PHE A 62 5.85 -0.89 4.87
C PHE A 62 6.22 0.46 4.24
N PHE A 63 5.31 1.42 4.13
CA PHE A 63 5.61 2.74 3.56
C PHE A 63 6.61 3.52 4.41
N ARG A 64 6.53 3.46 5.74
CA ARG A 64 7.50 4.08 6.64
C ARG A 64 8.91 3.49 6.48
N VAL A 65 9.02 2.17 6.36
CA VAL A 65 10.30 1.50 6.11
C VAL A 65 10.86 1.89 4.73
N ILE A 66 10.01 1.96 3.69
CA ILE A 66 10.42 2.42 2.36
C ILE A 66 10.92 3.87 2.39
N GLN A 67 10.26 4.74 3.14
CA GLN A 67 10.66 6.16 3.24
C GLN A 67 12.03 6.33 3.92
N HIS A 68 12.38 5.47 4.88
CA HIS A 68 13.63 5.54 5.62
C HIS A 68 14.80 4.93 4.82
N PRO A 69 15.86 5.68 4.48
CA PRO A 69 16.92 5.21 3.57
C PRO A 69 17.59 3.90 3.98
N GLU A 70 18.06 3.82 5.23
CA GLU A 70 18.80 2.64 5.73
C GLU A 70 17.89 1.42 5.85
N LYS A 71 16.69 1.60 6.43
CA LYS A 71 15.71 0.52 6.56
C LYS A 71 15.27 -0.02 5.20
N ARG A 72 15.07 0.89 4.22
CA ARG A 72 14.74 0.51 2.85
C ARG A 72 15.85 -0.34 2.23
N GLN A 73 17.10 0.06 2.38
CA GLN A 73 18.23 -0.69 1.82
C GLN A 73 18.27 -2.10 2.40
N THR A 74 18.18 -2.23 3.72
CA THR A 74 18.16 -3.52 4.42
C THR A 74 16.98 -4.39 3.97
N LEU A 75 15.80 -3.77 3.79
CA LEU A 75 14.61 -4.47 3.28
C LEU A 75 14.83 -4.99 1.85
N ILE A 76 15.35 -4.15 0.96
CA ILE A 76 15.64 -4.52 -0.45
C ILE A 76 16.63 -5.69 -0.50
N GLU A 77 17.70 -5.62 0.26
CA GLU A 77 18.69 -6.70 0.36
C GLU A 77 18.04 -8.00 0.83
N ARG A 78 17.32 -7.96 1.95
CA ARG A 78 16.62 -9.13 2.49
C ARG A 78 15.65 -9.73 1.47
N LEU A 79 14.82 -8.93 0.82
CA LEU A 79 13.87 -9.39 -0.19
C LEU A 79 14.55 -10.00 -1.43
N ASN A 80 15.73 -9.48 -1.82
CA ASN A 80 16.51 -10.05 -2.91
C ASN A 80 17.08 -11.43 -2.59
N TYR A 81 17.41 -11.70 -1.33
CA TYR A 81 17.86 -13.02 -0.88
C TYR A 81 16.72 -14.02 -0.68
N MET A 82 15.46 -13.55 -0.51
CA MET A 82 14.31 -14.44 -0.35
C MET A 82 14.01 -15.20 -1.65
N PRO A 83 14.00 -16.56 -1.64
CA PRO A 83 13.61 -17.32 -2.81
C PRO A 83 12.12 -17.17 -3.11
N TYR A 84 11.75 -17.18 -4.38
CA TYR A 84 10.33 -17.27 -4.77
C TYR A 84 9.88 -18.73 -4.64
N SER A 85 9.42 -19.12 -3.46
CA SER A 85 9.19 -20.50 -3.06
C SER A 85 7.81 -20.68 -2.43
N ARG A 86 7.07 -21.71 -2.87
CA ARG A 86 5.79 -22.10 -2.25
C ARG A 86 5.99 -22.56 -0.81
N GLN A 87 7.07 -23.28 -0.53
CA GLN A 87 7.37 -23.75 0.82
C GLN A 87 7.60 -22.58 1.78
N LEU A 88 8.45 -21.62 1.40
CA LEU A 88 8.68 -20.40 2.18
C LEU A 88 7.38 -19.61 2.37
N TRP A 89 6.56 -19.49 1.32
CA TRP A 89 5.26 -18.82 1.40
C TRP A 89 4.32 -19.51 2.41
N GLN A 90 4.26 -20.86 2.42
CA GLN A 90 3.44 -21.61 3.36
C GLN A 90 3.91 -21.40 4.80
N GLU A 91 5.22 -21.44 5.02
CA GLU A 91 5.84 -21.22 6.33
C GLU A 91 5.55 -19.82 6.88
N ILE A 92 5.83 -18.78 6.11
CA ILE A 92 5.56 -17.39 6.51
C ILE A 92 4.06 -17.18 6.75
N ARG A 93 3.19 -17.69 5.86
CA ARG A 93 1.74 -17.57 6.01
C ARG A 93 1.22 -18.26 7.25
N LYS A 94 1.75 -19.45 7.57
CA LYS A 94 1.40 -20.20 8.80
C LYS A 94 1.75 -19.38 10.03
N ASN A 95 2.99 -18.91 10.11
CA ASN A 95 3.47 -18.10 11.23
C ASN A 95 2.62 -16.82 11.37
N TRP A 96 2.35 -16.13 10.26
CA TRP A 96 1.52 -14.93 10.26
C TRP A 96 0.10 -15.17 10.79
N LYS A 97 -0.55 -16.26 10.35
CA LYS A 97 -1.90 -16.62 10.80
C LYS A 97 -1.95 -17.05 12.27
N GLN A 98 -0.88 -17.60 12.79
CA GLN A 98 -0.77 -18.00 14.20
C GLN A 98 -0.35 -16.84 15.12
N GLY A 99 -0.08 -15.65 14.58
CA GLY A 99 0.42 -14.52 15.36
C GLY A 99 1.91 -14.62 15.71
N ASN A 100 2.63 -15.62 15.19
CA ASN A 100 4.07 -15.81 15.36
C ASN A 100 4.84 -14.84 14.43
N ILE A 101 4.63 -13.54 14.65
CA ILE A 101 5.18 -12.49 13.82
C ILE A 101 6.48 -12.00 14.45
N SER A 102 7.53 -11.85 13.63
CA SER A 102 8.83 -11.39 14.10
C SER A 102 8.76 -10.03 14.79
N GLN A 103 9.50 -9.88 15.88
CA GLN A 103 9.67 -8.61 16.58
C GLN A 103 10.63 -7.66 15.83
N ASP A 104 11.53 -8.20 15.01
CA ASP A 104 12.35 -7.41 14.12
C ASP A 104 11.49 -6.74 13.04
N GLU A 105 11.61 -5.42 12.92
CA GLU A 105 10.78 -4.63 12.02
C GLU A 105 11.01 -4.99 10.54
N ILE A 106 12.26 -5.14 10.15
CA ILE A 106 12.61 -5.42 8.74
C ILE A 106 12.19 -6.83 8.36
N GLU A 107 12.37 -7.79 9.25
CA GLU A 107 11.89 -9.15 9.03
C GLU A 107 10.37 -9.19 8.90
N ARG A 108 9.65 -8.56 9.82
CA ARG A 108 8.20 -8.46 9.80
C ARG A 108 7.68 -7.82 8.51
N VAL A 109 8.28 -6.71 8.08
CA VAL A 109 7.91 -6.03 6.83
C VAL A 109 8.26 -6.89 5.62
N SER A 110 9.41 -7.60 5.62
CA SER A 110 9.78 -8.49 4.53
C SER A 110 8.79 -9.66 4.38
N TRP A 111 8.34 -10.26 5.46
CA TRP A 111 7.34 -11.32 5.46
C TRP A 111 5.98 -10.82 4.94
N TRP A 112 5.53 -9.66 5.46
CA TRP A 112 4.28 -9.05 5.01
C TRP A 112 4.31 -8.73 3.52
N TYR A 113 5.38 -8.09 3.06
CA TYR A 113 5.56 -7.74 1.65
C TYR A 113 5.66 -8.98 0.76
N TYR A 114 6.39 -10.00 1.21
CA TYR A 114 6.49 -11.27 0.49
C TYR A 114 5.12 -11.92 0.31
N LEU A 115 4.33 -12.03 1.38
CA LEU A 115 2.97 -12.54 1.30
C LEU A 115 2.10 -11.69 0.38
N ASN A 116 2.10 -10.37 0.52
CA ASN A 116 1.33 -9.45 -0.32
C ASN A 116 1.67 -9.61 -1.81
N SER A 117 2.93 -9.74 -2.15
CA SER A 117 3.39 -9.80 -3.53
C SER A 117 3.18 -11.17 -4.17
N THR A 118 3.25 -12.26 -3.40
CA THR A 118 3.21 -13.63 -3.89
C THR A 118 1.82 -14.28 -3.81
N CYS A 119 0.83 -13.62 -3.17
CA CYS A 119 -0.56 -14.05 -3.17
C CYS A 119 -1.38 -13.40 -4.28
N PHE A 120 -2.38 -14.10 -4.78
CA PHE A 120 -3.39 -13.52 -5.67
C PHE A 120 -4.12 -12.36 -4.96
N GLY A 121 -4.25 -11.21 -5.64
CA GLY A 121 -4.88 -10.01 -5.10
C GLY A 121 -4.14 -9.35 -3.92
N GLY A 122 -3.01 -9.87 -3.48
CA GLY A 122 -2.34 -9.41 -2.26
C GLY A 122 -3.04 -9.83 -0.97
N ASP A 123 -4.04 -10.72 -1.07
CA ASP A 123 -4.80 -11.26 0.06
C ASP A 123 -4.25 -12.62 0.47
N PHE A 124 -3.38 -12.63 1.46
CA PHE A 124 -2.81 -13.87 2.02
C PHE A 124 -3.69 -14.55 3.07
N GLN A 125 -4.85 -13.98 3.39
CA GLN A 125 -5.86 -14.66 4.20
C GLN A 125 -6.51 -15.79 3.38
N TYR A 126 -7.01 -15.46 2.19
CA TYR A 126 -7.77 -16.38 1.33
C TYR A 126 -7.06 -16.69 0.01
N GLY A 127 -6.20 -15.79 -0.48
CA GLY A 127 -5.48 -15.93 -1.74
C GLY A 127 -4.47 -17.09 -1.73
N GLY A 128 -4.31 -17.73 -2.88
CA GLY A 128 -3.30 -18.74 -3.11
C GLY A 128 -1.96 -18.16 -3.57
N PHE A 129 -0.92 -18.99 -3.53
CA PHE A 129 0.41 -18.64 -4.05
C PHE A 129 0.37 -18.46 -5.57
N LYS A 130 0.89 -17.33 -6.07
CA LYS A 130 1.00 -17.08 -7.51
C LYS A 130 2.03 -17.97 -8.16
N ILE A 131 1.63 -18.68 -9.19
CA ILE A 131 2.52 -19.52 -10.01
C ILE A 131 2.63 -18.95 -11.43
N PRO A 132 3.71 -19.25 -12.15
CA PRO A 132 3.79 -18.93 -13.57
C PRO A 132 2.63 -19.56 -14.34
N SER A 133 2.13 -18.88 -15.37
CA SER A 133 1.04 -19.38 -16.21
C SER A 133 1.53 -19.69 -17.61
N VAL A 134 0.83 -20.57 -18.30
CA VAL A 134 1.06 -20.91 -19.70
C VAL A 134 0.89 -19.69 -20.65
N THR A 135 0.21 -18.65 -20.20
CA THR A 135 0.03 -17.38 -20.93
C THR A 135 1.23 -16.42 -20.79
N GLY A 136 2.35 -16.88 -20.25
CA GLY A 136 3.58 -16.09 -20.11
C GLY A 136 3.64 -15.16 -18.90
N ARG A 137 2.63 -15.18 -18.02
CA ARG A 137 2.72 -14.41 -16.76
C ARG A 137 3.80 -14.98 -15.87
N ASN A 138 4.80 -14.17 -15.55
CA ASN A 138 5.89 -14.54 -14.66
C ASN A 138 5.84 -13.71 -13.36
N PRO A 139 5.23 -14.26 -12.29
CA PRO A 139 5.11 -13.55 -11.01
C PRO A 139 6.46 -13.35 -10.32
N MET A 140 7.46 -14.21 -10.56
CA MET A 140 8.82 -14.01 -10.04
C MET A 140 9.45 -12.73 -10.61
N LYS A 141 9.35 -12.53 -11.93
CA LYS A 141 9.84 -11.32 -12.60
C LYS A 141 9.12 -10.09 -12.06
N SER A 142 7.81 -10.18 -11.87
CA SER A 142 7.02 -9.07 -11.31
C SER A 142 7.44 -8.74 -9.87
N PHE A 143 7.69 -9.76 -9.04
CA PHE A 143 8.19 -9.59 -7.68
C PHE A 143 9.55 -8.88 -7.66
N ARG A 144 10.52 -9.33 -8.46
CA ARG A 144 11.86 -8.72 -8.54
C ARG A 144 11.81 -7.29 -9.07
N ASN A 145 11.02 -7.03 -10.11
CA ASN A 145 10.85 -5.68 -10.66
C ASN A 145 10.23 -4.71 -9.64
N ALA A 146 9.29 -5.19 -8.81
CA ALA A 146 8.69 -4.36 -7.77
C ALA A 146 9.70 -4.01 -6.66
N ILE A 147 10.61 -4.93 -6.30
CA ILE A 147 11.72 -4.65 -5.36
C ILE A 147 12.65 -3.58 -5.93
N THR A 148 13.07 -3.73 -7.19
CA THR A 148 13.91 -2.74 -7.89
C THR A 148 13.26 -1.35 -7.92
N GLY A 149 11.93 -1.29 -8.07
CA GLY A 149 11.16 -0.04 -8.08
C GLY A 149 11.04 0.67 -6.73
N MET A 150 11.42 0.04 -5.62
CA MET A 150 11.23 0.61 -4.27
C MET A 150 11.97 1.95 -4.07
N ASN A 151 13.13 2.13 -4.68
CA ASN A 151 13.86 3.39 -4.59
C ASN A 151 13.10 4.55 -5.23
N THR A 152 12.48 4.32 -6.39
CA THR A 152 11.64 5.33 -7.06
C THR A 152 10.39 5.67 -6.25
N VAL A 153 9.80 4.65 -5.61
CA VAL A 153 8.67 4.84 -4.68
C VAL A 153 9.10 5.68 -3.48
N ALA A 154 10.28 5.41 -2.92
CA ALA A 154 10.83 6.16 -1.80
C ALA A 154 11.04 7.64 -2.12
N GLU A 155 11.59 7.96 -3.30
CA GLU A 155 11.73 9.34 -3.75
C GLU A 155 10.37 10.05 -3.83
N ARG A 156 9.34 9.34 -4.31
CA ARG A 156 7.98 9.90 -4.36
C ARG A 156 7.37 10.15 -2.96
N LEU A 157 7.75 9.33 -1.98
CA LEU A 157 7.30 9.44 -0.59
C LEU A 157 8.14 10.39 0.27
N ARG A 158 9.28 10.87 -0.24
CA ARG A 158 10.31 11.56 0.54
C ARG A 158 9.78 12.71 1.39
N ASN A 159 8.87 13.51 0.83
CA ASN A 159 8.30 14.69 1.50
C ASN A 159 6.86 14.43 1.99
N GLY A 160 6.35 13.19 1.88
CA GLY A 160 5.02 12.81 2.32
C GLY A 160 4.96 12.51 3.81
N CYS A 161 3.88 12.92 4.47
CA CYS A 161 3.55 12.49 5.81
C CYS A 161 2.81 11.14 5.76
N ILE A 162 3.27 10.16 6.55
CA ILE A 162 2.72 8.80 6.56
C ILE A 162 2.12 8.51 7.93
N GLU A 163 0.80 8.44 7.98
CA GLU A 163 0.03 8.28 9.20
C GLU A 163 -0.63 6.90 9.28
N ASN A 164 -0.84 6.42 10.52
CA ASN A 164 -1.64 5.23 10.78
C ASN A 164 -2.83 5.61 11.67
N LEU A 165 -3.75 6.37 11.09
CA LEU A 165 -4.87 6.96 11.78
C LEU A 165 -6.20 6.52 11.17
N PRO A 166 -7.27 6.43 11.97
CA PRO A 166 -8.62 6.42 11.45
C PRO A 166 -8.87 7.65 10.56
N TYR A 167 -9.68 7.49 9.52
CA TYR A 167 -9.89 8.55 8.52
C TYR A 167 -10.35 9.90 9.13
N ALA A 168 -11.20 9.84 10.18
CA ALA A 168 -11.71 11.05 10.82
C ALA A 168 -10.60 11.84 11.51
N GLU A 169 -9.70 11.16 12.20
CA GLU A 169 -8.53 11.79 12.85
C GLU A 169 -7.55 12.32 11.81
N CYS A 170 -7.27 11.55 10.75
CA CYS A 170 -6.41 11.96 9.66
C CYS A 170 -6.90 13.27 9.00
N ILE A 171 -8.20 13.38 8.72
CA ILE A 171 -8.81 14.57 8.14
C ILE A 171 -8.71 15.77 9.11
N ASN A 172 -9.02 15.56 10.40
CA ASN A 172 -8.98 16.62 11.40
C ASN A 172 -7.55 17.15 11.63
N HIS A 173 -6.56 16.27 11.73
CA HIS A 173 -5.16 16.66 11.94
C HIS A 173 -4.58 17.39 10.72
N SER A 174 -5.01 17.04 9.53
CA SER A 174 -4.51 17.65 8.29
C SER A 174 -5.06 19.07 8.06
N ARG A 175 -5.93 19.58 8.92
CA ARG A 175 -6.63 20.89 8.77
C ARG A 175 -7.16 21.10 7.36
N VAL A 176 -7.67 20.04 6.75
CA VAL A 176 -8.17 20.08 5.38
C VAL A 176 -9.45 20.90 5.34
N VAL A 177 -9.44 21.97 4.57
CA VAL A 177 -10.70 22.61 4.13
C VAL A 177 -11.32 21.67 3.10
N ILE A 178 -12.15 20.75 3.56
CA ILE A 178 -12.87 19.84 2.68
C ILE A 178 -13.90 20.68 1.93
N ASN A 179 -13.85 20.66 0.61
CA ASN A 179 -14.92 21.23 -0.21
C ASN A 179 -16.28 20.72 0.32
N PRO A 180 -17.27 21.60 0.61
CA PRO A 180 -18.55 21.21 1.17
C PRO A 180 -19.27 20.07 0.43
N GLN A 181 -19.08 19.96 -0.88
CA GLN A 181 -19.65 18.88 -1.70
C GLN A 181 -19.02 17.51 -1.39
N VAL A 182 -17.73 17.45 -1.09
CA VAL A 182 -17.03 16.21 -0.67
C VAL A 182 -17.46 15.83 0.76
N SER A 183 -17.67 16.83 1.63
CA SER A 183 -18.17 16.61 2.99
C SER A 183 -19.56 15.98 3.02
N GLN A 184 -20.47 16.37 2.11
CA GLN A 184 -21.80 15.74 1.99
C GLN A 184 -21.70 14.29 1.48
N SER A 185 -20.80 14.02 0.55
CA SER A 185 -20.56 12.65 0.04
C SER A 185 -19.98 11.73 1.10
N LEU A 186 -19.05 12.23 1.94
CA LEU A 186 -18.50 11.50 3.08
C LEU A 186 -19.55 11.24 4.18
N LYS A 187 -20.46 12.19 4.45
CA LYS A 187 -21.58 11.97 5.36
C LYS A 187 -22.54 10.90 4.84
N ARG A 188 -22.80 10.86 3.55
CA ARG A 188 -23.60 9.79 2.92
C ARG A 188 -22.91 8.44 2.99
N LEU A 189 -21.60 8.35 2.73
CA LEU A 189 -20.81 7.13 2.90
C LEU A 189 -20.83 6.61 4.35
N ASN A 190 -20.72 7.52 5.33
CA ASN A 190 -20.84 7.14 6.75
C ASN A 190 -22.22 6.60 7.13
N ALA A 191 -23.28 7.01 6.45
CA ALA A 191 -24.62 6.45 6.64
C ALA A 191 -24.76 5.03 6.06
N PHE A 192 -23.90 4.64 5.10
CA PHE A 192 -23.91 3.29 4.49
C PHE A 192 -22.98 2.29 5.15
N ILE A 193 -21.98 2.72 5.91
CA ILE A 193 -21.01 1.83 6.59
C ILE A 193 -21.66 0.90 7.63
N PRO A 194 -22.70 1.28 8.39
CA PRO A 194 -23.38 0.34 9.29
C PRO A 194 -24.07 -0.83 8.56
N ILE A 195 -24.47 -0.64 7.30
CA ILE A 195 -25.20 -1.66 6.51
C ILE A 195 -24.26 -2.75 5.98
N LEU A 196 -22.97 -2.46 5.85
CA LEU A 196 -21.96 -3.42 5.36
C LEU A 196 -21.29 -4.25 6.48
N ARG A 197 -21.72 -4.06 7.74
CA ARG A 197 -21.25 -4.81 8.92
C ARG A 197 -22.26 -5.82 9.45
N GLN A 198 -23.39 -6.02 8.79
CA GLN A 198 -24.31 -7.13 8.97
C GLN A 198 -24.09 -8.15 7.85
#